data_4c1f60df3eca686ee255aef8b7255586
#
_entry.id   4c1f60df3eca686ee255aef8b7255586
#
_cell.length_a   1.000
_cell.length_b   1.000
_cell.length_c   1.000
_cell.angle_alpha   90.00
_cell.angle_beta   90.00
_cell.angle_gamma   90.00
#
_symmetry.space_group_name_H-M   'P 1'
#
loop_
_entity.id
_entity.type
_entity.pdbx_description
1 polymer ?
#
loop_
_entity_poly.entity_id
_entity_poly.type
_entity_poly.pdbx_seq_one_letter_code
_entity_poly.pdbx_strand_id
1 'polypeptide(L)'
;MTSQPPTGPPSGPLSPPPPPPSGPGPGPGPGDGSGRGPSGRRSPRNLVLIAVGAAVVALGLAVLLRAVGGDNPAGGSSTPAGTGATTTPQAHTVVRSAALTPADWGRGFVRSTPYEQDPLAETVVRENCTLAAKRNRTGTLAALGRRSQKAAPYENGLSRIRVYTDTATAKTFLTDGEDAVGRCPDQRDGEARWKDIRETTPPDLTGFDDLASEQGTLVTYSDGSAADIRYVLLTGRIGATVMTSYLSGPPEVEQQIRQGAEDALALMRSRLPQR
;
A
#
# COMPACT_ATOMS: atom_id res chain seq x y z
N MET A 1 59.20 -6.71 2.58
CA MET A 1 58.88 -5.29 2.37
C MET A 1 57.38 -5.14 2.58
N THR A 2 56.99 -4.77 3.78
CA THR A 2 55.58 -4.62 4.22
C THR A 2 55.22 -3.13 4.17
N SER A 3 54.30 -2.79 3.26
CA SER A 3 53.79 -1.42 3.15
C SER A 3 52.60 -1.22 4.07
N GLN A 4 52.72 -0.29 4.98
CA GLN A 4 51.70 0.12 5.95
C GLN A 4 50.75 1.15 5.28
N PRO A 5 49.41 1.07 5.45
CA PRO A 5 48.49 2.07 4.92
C PRO A 5 48.48 3.36 5.78
N PRO A 6 48.20 4.52 5.19
CA PRO A 6 48.21 5.79 5.91
C PRO A 6 46.98 5.92 6.82
N THR A 7 47.24 6.33 8.07
CA THR A 7 46.26 6.72 9.07
C THR A 7 45.72 8.12 8.74
N GLY A 8 44.41 8.26 8.49
CA GLY A 8 43.70 9.53 8.34
C GLY A 8 43.50 10.24 9.71
N PRO A 9 43.33 11.57 9.72
CA PRO A 9 43.19 12.33 10.95
C PRO A 9 41.81 12.13 11.61
N PRO A 10 41.71 12.26 12.95
CA PRO A 10 40.45 12.07 13.68
C PRO A 10 39.49 13.23 13.42
N SER A 11 38.25 12.89 13.09
CA SER A 11 37.13 13.84 12.95
C SER A 11 36.75 14.38 14.34
N GLY A 12 36.91 15.66 14.56
CA GLY A 12 36.48 16.36 15.77
C GLY A 12 34.95 16.46 15.87
N PRO A 13 34.37 16.65 17.07
CA PRO A 13 32.96 16.75 17.28
C PRO A 13 32.37 18.00 16.61
N LEU A 14 31.27 17.82 15.85
CA LEU A 14 30.53 18.91 15.24
C LEU A 14 29.80 19.73 16.31
N SER A 15 30.03 21.05 16.28
CA SER A 15 29.34 22.01 17.15
C SER A 15 27.83 22.05 16.84
N PRO A 16 26.97 22.20 17.86
CA PRO A 16 25.55 22.31 17.64
C PRO A 16 25.18 23.64 16.93
N PRO A 17 24.08 23.64 16.11
CA PRO A 17 23.64 24.88 15.45
C PRO A 17 23.09 25.91 16.45
N PRO A 18 23.24 27.23 16.13
CA PRO A 18 22.71 28.29 16.98
C PRO A 18 21.18 28.30 17.06
N PRO A 19 20.59 28.74 18.19
CA PRO A 19 19.15 28.85 18.34
C PRO A 19 18.58 29.95 17.44
N PRO A 20 17.29 29.78 17.00
CA PRO A 20 16.63 30.78 16.17
C PRO A 20 16.38 32.10 16.91
N PRO A 21 16.38 33.24 16.21
CA PRO A 21 16.14 34.54 16.83
C PRO A 21 14.73 34.69 17.38
N SER A 22 14.61 35.20 18.60
CA SER A 22 13.34 35.51 19.25
C SER A 22 12.66 36.67 18.53
N GLY A 23 11.44 36.41 18.01
CA GLY A 23 10.61 37.43 17.37
C GLY A 23 10.01 38.43 18.40
N PRO A 24 9.70 39.67 17.99
CA PRO A 24 9.18 40.71 18.88
C PRO A 24 7.73 40.38 19.34
N GLY A 25 7.50 40.62 20.63
CA GLY A 25 6.22 40.39 21.30
C GLY A 25 5.08 41.33 20.86
N PRO A 26 3.83 40.96 21.15
CA PRO A 26 2.66 41.74 20.77
C PRO A 26 2.48 42.97 21.66
N GLY A 27 2.39 44.12 21.02
CA GLY A 27 2.00 45.39 21.69
C GLY A 27 0.47 45.50 21.86
N PRO A 28 0.00 46.15 22.92
CA PRO A 28 -1.43 46.37 23.15
C PRO A 28 -1.93 47.62 22.41
N GLY A 29 -3.04 47.48 21.68
CA GLY A 29 -3.78 48.63 21.12
C GLY A 29 -5.28 48.45 21.28
N PRO A 30 -5.99 49.41 21.89
CA PRO A 30 -7.45 49.41 21.94
C PRO A 30 -8.03 50.18 20.75
N GLY A 31 -9.18 49.73 20.22
CA GLY A 31 -9.86 50.43 19.15
C GLY A 31 -11.22 49.81 18.82
N ASP A 32 -12.27 50.32 19.46
CA ASP A 32 -13.67 50.17 19.07
C ASP A 32 -13.92 50.69 17.63
N GLY A 33 -14.70 49.94 16.85
CA GLY A 33 -15.11 50.39 15.52
C GLY A 33 -16.18 49.48 14.91
N SER A 34 -17.44 49.76 15.22
CA SER A 34 -18.62 49.22 14.55
C SER A 34 -18.67 49.60 13.06
N GLY A 35 -18.77 48.60 12.18
CA GLY A 35 -18.95 48.79 10.73
C GLY A 35 -19.59 47.60 10.06
N ARG A 36 -20.87 47.69 9.72
CA ARG A 36 -21.62 46.73 8.90
C ARG A 36 -21.09 46.70 7.47
N GLY A 37 -20.97 45.48 6.89
CA GLY A 37 -20.88 45.32 5.44
C GLY A 37 -20.70 43.84 5.05
N PRO A 38 -21.62 43.24 4.28
CA PRO A 38 -21.48 41.84 3.86
C PRO A 38 -20.74 41.79 2.51
N SER A 39 -19.54 41.31 2.48
CA SER A 39 -18.92 40.90 1.23
C SER A 39 -18.17 39.58 1.43
N GLY A 40 -18.78 38.52 0.93
CA GLY A 40 -18.22 37.19 0.94
C GLY A 40 -16.95 37.10 0.10
N ARG A 41 -15.79 37.05 0.75
CA ARG A 41 -14.56 36.53 0.19
C ARG A 41 -14.37 35.12 0.76
N ARG A 42 -14.64 34.14 -0.08
CA ARG A 42 -14.23 32.76 0.18
C ARG A 42 -12.72 32.74 0.31
N SER A 43 -12.25 32.55 1.53
CA SER A 43 -10.84 32.24 1.81
C SER A 43 -10.46 30.94 1.10
N PRO A 44 -9.31 30.87 0.40
CA PRO A 44 -8.83 29.61 -0.10
C PRO A 44 -8.52 28.71 1.11
N ARG A 45 -9.28 27.63 1.27
CA ARG A 45 -8.99 26.60 2.25
C ARG A 45 -7.58 26.09 1.97
N ASN A 46 -6.65 26.39 2.87
CA ASN A 46 -5.35 25.75 2.91
C ASN A 46 -5.59 24.25 3.03
N LEU A 47 -5.32 23.53 1.96
CA LEU A 47 -5.27 22.07 1.93
C LEU A 47 -4.07 21.68 2.78
N VAL A 48 -4.30 21.40 4.06
CA VAL A 48 -3.30 20.80 4.94
C VAL A 48 -3.05 19.41 4.39
N LEU A 49 -1.86 19.20 3.86
CA LEU A 49 -1.35 17.88 3.43
C LEU A 49 -1.26 17.00 4.67
N ILE A 50 -2.30 16.20 4.89
CA ILE A 50 -2.27 15.17 5.91
C ILE A 50 -1.32 14.09 5.42
N ALA A 51 -0.14 14.03 6.00
CA ALA A 51 0.73 12.88 5.89
C ALA A 51 0.09 11.73 6.68
N VAL A 52 -0.95 11.10 6.11
CA VAL A 52 -1.51 9.87 6.67
C VAL A 52 -0.46 8.79 6.52
N GLY A 53 0.26 8.52 7.58
CA GLY A 53 1.11 7.34 7.72
C GLY A 53 0.23 6.09 7.74
N ALA A 54 -0.41 5.79 6.62
CA ALA A 54 -1.29 4.65 6.51
C ALA A 54 -0.47 3.36 6.57
N ALA A 55 -0.61 2.63 7.64
CA ALA A 55 -0.39 1.19 7.63
C ALA A 55 -1.46 0.61 6.72
N VAL A 56 -1.09 0.25 5.50
CA VAL A 56 -2.05 -0.27 4.54
C VAL A 56 -2.17 -1.77 4.67
N VAL A 57 -3.39 -2.18 4.81
CA VAL A 57 -3.94 -3.52 4.93
C VAL A 57 -3.37 -4.50 3.91
N ALA A 58 -2.97 -5.67 4.37
CA ALA A 58 -2.83 -6.86 3.56
C ALA A 58 -4.07 -7.69 3.78
N LEU A 59 -4.93 -7.78 2.79
CA LEU A 59 -6.13 -8.58 2.90
C LEU A 59 -6.44 -9.30 1.61
N GLY A 60 -6.83 -10.49 1.74
CA GLY A 60 -7.22 -11.40 0.72
C GLY A 60 -8.70 -11.77 0.78
N LEU A 61 -9.13 -12.60 -0.06
CA LEU A 61 -10.49 -12.86 -0.47
C LEU A 61 -10.80 -14.35 -0.54
N ALA A 62 -11.99 -14.77 -0.16
CA ALA A 62 -12.50 -16.12 -0.37
C ALA A 62 -13.24 -16.27 -1.69
N VAL A 63 -12.72 -17.04 -2.59
CA VAL A 63 -13.51 -17.62 -3.67
C VAL A 63 -13.94 -19.03 -3.27
N LEU A 64 -15.22 -19.21 -2.98
CA LEU A 64 -15.87 -20.49 -2.80
C LEU A 64 -15.93 -21.23 -4.15
N LEU A 65 -14.84 -21.85 -4.58
CA LEU A 65 -14.87 -22.89 -5.58
C LEU A 65 -15.30 -24.20 -4.92
N ARG A 66 -16.60 -24.48 -4.91
CA ARG A 66 -17.08 -25.85 -4.75
C ARG A 66 -16.65 -26.65 -5.98
N ALA A 67 -15.50 -27.28 -5.88
CA ALA A 67 -15.11 -28.33 -6.81
C ALA A 67 -16.04 -29.51 -6.60
N VAL A 68 -16.93 -29.74 -7.56
CA VAL A 68 -17.60 -31.03 -7.76
C VAL A 68 -16.51 -32.02 -8.12
N GLY A 69 -16.44 -33.10 -7.34
CA GLY A 69 -15.44 -34.14 -7.48
C GLY A 69 -15.43 -34.79 -8.86
N GLY A 70 -14.24 -35.09 -9.30
CA GLY A 70 -13.93 -35.95 -10.43
C GLY A 70 -12.59 -36.58 -10.19
N ASP A 71 -12.57 -37.80 -9.66
CA ASP A 71 -11.39 -38.64 -9.60
C ASP A 71 -10.86 -38.93 -11.00
N ASN A 72 -9.62 -38.54 -11.28
CA ASN A 72 -8.81 -39.18 -12.31
C ASN A 72 -7.34 -39.20 -11.87
N PRO A 73 -6.75 -40.38 -11.67
CA PRO A 73 -5.33 -40.54 -11.43
C PRO A 73 -4.60 -40.68 -12.78
N ALA A 74 -3.96 -39.60 -13.23
CA ALA A 74 -2.96 -39.71 -14.28
C ALA A 74 -1.84 -38.72 -13.98
N GLY A 75 -0.67 -39.27 -13.66
CA GLY A 75 0.55 -38.54 -13.34
C GLY A 75 1.03 -37.68 -14.50
N GLY A 76 1.17 -36.44 -14.19
CA GLY A 76 1.86 -35.42 -14.95
C GLY A 76 2.26 -34.33 -13.96
N SER A 77 3.52 -34.39 -13.50
CA SER A 77 4.08 -33.27 -12.72
C SER A 77 4.18 -32.03 -13.61
N SER A 78 3.07 -31.35 -13.81
CA SER A 78 3.08 -29.99 -14.33
C SER A 78 3.54 -29.08 -13.19
N THR A 79 4.80 -28.72 -13.21
CA THR A 79 5.34 -27.66 -12.36
C THR A 79 4.48 -26.39 -12.59
N PRO A 80 3.85 -25.84 -11.54
CA PRO A 80 2.99 -24.68 -11.72
C PRO A 80 3.82 -23.52 -12.29
N ALA A 81 3.27 -22.83 -13.26
CA ALA A 81 3.86 -21.65 -13.88
C ALA A 81 3.94 -20.48 -12.88
N GLY A 82 4.98 -20.43 -12.08
CA GLY A 82 5.32 -19.29 -11.23
C GLY A 82 6.46 -18.48 -11.85
N THR A 83 6.85 -17.36 -11.29
CA THR A 83 7.92 -16.48 -11.80
C THR A 83 9.30 -17.10 -11.95
N GLY A 84 9.45 -18.38 -11.58
CA GLY A 84 10.73 -19.10 -11.66
C GLY A 84 11.81 -18.64 -10.68
N ALA A 85 11.52 -17.65 -9.83
CA ALA A 85 12.47 -17.23 -8.82
C ALA A 85 12.57 -18.28 -7.73
N THR A 86 13.72 -18.93 -7.64
CA THR A 86 14.03 -19.98 -6.66
C THR A 86 15.02 -19.49 -5.61
N THR A 87 15.61 -18.32 -5.80
CA THR A 87 16.60 -17.71 -4.89
C THR A 87 16.19 -16.28 -4.50
N THR A 88 16.65 -15.85 -3.34
CA THR A 88 16.41 -14.47 -2.86
C THR A 88 16.87 -13.39 -3.86
N PRO A 89 18.05 -13.43 -4.49
CA PRO A 89 18.45 -12.43 -5.48
C PRO A 89 17.51 -12.36 -6.69
N GLN A 90 17.06 -13.51 -7.21
CA GLN A 90 16.09 -13.57 -8.31
C GLN A 90 14.74 -12.97 -7.88
N ALA A 91 14.27 -13.31 -6.68
CA ALA A 91 13.04 -12.75 -6.13
C ALA A 91 13.12 -11.22 -5.98
N HIS A 92 14.25 -10.67 -5.51
CA HIS A 92 14.44 -9.21 -5.46
C HIS A 92 14.40 -8.56 -6.84
N THR A 93 14.97 -9.20 -7.87
CA THR A 93 14.86 -8.70 -9.25
C THR A 93 13.40 -8.67 -9.70
N VAL A 94 12.64 -9.72 -9.44
CA VAL A 94 11.21 -9.81 -9.78
C VAL A 94 10.41 -8.71 -9.11
N VAL A 95 10.52 -8.53 -7.78
CA VAL A 95 9.73 -7.52 -7.07
C VAL A 95 10.07 -6.10 -7.50
N ARG A 96 11.33 -5.82 -7.82
CA ARG A 96 11.76 -4.50 -8.28
C ARG A 96 11.30 -4.18 -9.70
N SER A 97 11.31 -5.17 -10.61
CA SER A 97 10.88 -4.97 -11.99
C SER A 97 9.37 -4.74 -12.11
N ALA A 98 8.58 -5.46 -11.30
CA ALA A 98 7.13 -5.38 -11.36
C ALA A 98 6.52 -4.27 -10.50
N ALA A 99 7.25 -3.74 -9.49
CA ALA A 99 6.75 -2.66 -8.62
C ALA A 99 6.51 -1.37 -9.40
N LEU A 100 5.36 -0.73 -9.17
CA LEU A 100 4.95 0.47 -9.88
C LEU A 100 5.71 1.71 -9.41
N THR A 101 5.90 2.63 -10.35
CA THR A 101 6.41 3.98 -10.11
C THR A 101 5.25 4.99 -10.07
N PRO A 102 5.43 6.24 -9.63
CA PRO A 102 4.38 7.24 -9.68
C PRO A 102 3.77 7.44 -11.07
N ALA A 103 4.59 7.38 -12.12
CA ALA A 103 4.13 7.54 -13.51
C ALA A 103 3.17 6.43 -13.95
N ASP A 104 3.29 5.24 -13.38
CA ASP A 104 2.44 4.09 -13.69
C ASP A 104 1.00 4.25 -13.17
N TRP A 105 0.80 5.08 -12.15
CA TRP A 105 -0.52 5.43 -11.61
C TRP A 105 -1.23 6.54 -12.39
N GLY A 106 -0.50 7.15 -13.34
CA GLY A 106 -1.03 8.21 -14.19
C GLY A 106 -0.53 9.61 -13.82
N ARG A 107 -1.05 10.60 -14.55
CA ARG A 107 -0.59 11.98 -14.42
C ARG A 107 -0.89 12.58 -13.04
N GLY A 108 0.08 13.25 -12.47
CA GLY A 108 -0.04 13.98 -11.20
C GLY A 108 0.32 13.15 -9.97
N PHE A 109 0.57 11.85 -10.11
CA PHE A 109 1.11 11.06 -9.02
C PHE A 109 2.58 11.38 -8.78
N VAL A 110 2.96 11.48 -7.51
CA VAL A 110 4.33 11.68 -7.04
C VAL A 110 4.66 10.63 -5.96
N ARG A 111 5.92 10.51 -5.60
CA ARG A 111 6.34 9.61 -4.52
C ARG A 111 5.77 10.07 -3.18
N SER A 112 5.21 9.16 -2.41
CA SER A 112 4.85 9.40 -1.00
C SER A 112 6.09 9.32 -0.11
N THR A 113 5.95 9.72 1.13
CA THR A 113 6.99 9.57 2.17
C THR A 113 6.46 8.67 3.29
N PRO A 114 7.05 7.49 3.53
CA PRO A 114 8.10 6.83 2.74
C PRO A 114 7.57 6.32 1.38
N TYR A 115 8.44 6.33 0.35
CA TYR A 115 8.09 5.86 -0.99
C TYR A 115 8.19 4.35 -1.13
N GLU A 116 9.30 3.78 -0.66
CA GLU A 116 9.61 2.36 -0.83
C GLU A 116 9.82 1.70 0.54
N GLN A 117 9.33 0.49 0.68
CA GLN A 117 9.55 -0.40 1.83
C GLN A 117 10.14 -1.71 1.32
N ASP A 118 11.40 -1.97 1.67
CA ASP A 118 12.15 -3.17 1.31
C ASP A 118 13.03 -3.60 2.50
N PRO A 119 12.76 -4.70 3.18
CA PRO A 119 11.61 -5.58 2.95
C PRO A 119 10.28 -4.98 3.44
N LEU A 120 9.21 -5.23 2.69
CA LEU A 120 7.86 -4.89 3.10
C LEU A 120 7.39 -5.86 4.19
N ALA A 121 7.11 -5.34 5.38
CA ALA A 121 6.52 -6.13 6.46
C ALA A 121 5.13 -6.67 6.08
N GLU A 122 4.78 -7.83 6.60
CA GLU A 122 3.42 -8.37 6.50
C GLU A 122 2.50 -7.62 7.48
N THR A 123 1.34 -7.19 7.01
CA THR A 123 0.28 -6.66 7.88
C THR A 123 -0.73 -7.76 8.15
N VAL A 124 -1.09 -7.95 9.40
CA VAL A 124 -2.08 -8.95 9.82
C VAL A 124 -3.22 -8.28 10.58
N VAL A 125 -4.41 -8.84 10.47
CA VAL A 125 -5.59 -8.45 11.24
C VAL A 125 -5.68 -9.37 12.46
N ARG A 126 -5.57 -8.79 13.65
CA ARG A 126 -5.71 -9.53 14.91
C ARG A 126 -7.17 -9.91 15.17
N GLU A 127 -7.42 -10.81 16.10
CA GLU A 127 -8.78 -11.22 16.48
C GLU A 127 -9.68 -10.06 16.94
N ASN A 128 -9.10 -9.02 17.53
CA ASN A 128 -9.80 -7.81 17.94
C ASN A 128 -9.95 -6.78 16.80
N CYS A 129 -9.74 -7.18 15.55
CA CYS A 129 -9.83 -6.35 14.34
C CYS A 129 -8.86 -5.16 14.31
N THR A 130 -7.74 -5.23 15.04
CA THR A 130 -6.66 -4.27 14.92
C THR A 130 -5.62 -4.75 13.92
N LEU A 131 -5.09 -3.82 13.12
CA LEU A 131 -3.98 -4.09 12.23
C LEU A 131 -2.66 -4.11 13.00
N ALA A 132 -1.76 -4.97 12.59
CA ALA A 132 -0.41 -5.03 13.14
C ALA A 132 0.61 -5.40 12.07
N ALA A 133 1.76 -4.76 12.12
CA ALA A 133 2.91 -5.21 11.34
C ALA A 133 3.47 -6.49 11.97
N LYS A 134 3.81 -7.44 11.13
CA LYS A 134 4.43 -8.72 11.49
C LYS A 134 5.64 -8.96 10.61
N ARG A 135 6.59 -9.73 11.09
CA ARG A 135 7.66 -10.25 10.23
C ARG A 135 7.03 -11.07 9.10
N ASN A 136 7.66 -10.99 7.93
CA ASN A 136 7.25 -11.84 6.82
C ASN A 136 7.24 -13.30 7.24
N ARG A 137 6.26 -14.06 6.74
CA ARG A 137 6.15 -15.50 7.01
C ARG A 137 7.35 -16.25 6.48
N THR A 138 7.64 -17.40 7.08
CA THR A 138 8.65 -18.33 6.59
C THR A 138 8.36 -18.65 5.13
N GLY A 139 9.40 -18.70 4.31
CA GLY A 139 9.27 -18.94 2.87
C GLY A 139 9.09 -17.64 2.04
N THR A 140 9.06 -16.45 2.64
CA THR A 140 9.14 -15.20 1.87
C THR A 140 10.57 -14.97 1.39
N LEU A 141 10.79 -14.98 0.08
CA LEU A 141 12.09 -14.72 -0.56
C LEU A 141 12.35 -13.21 -0.74
N ALA A 142 11.32 -12.47 -1.13
CA ALA A 142 11.37 -11.02 -1.26
C ALA A 142 9.98 -10.41 -1.07
N ALA A 143 9.94 -9.17 -0.55
CA ALA A 143 8.71 -8.40 -0.41
C ALA A 143 9.02 -6.92 -0.57
N LEU A 144 8.35 -6.25 -1.50
CA LEU A 144 8.54 -4.83 -1.82
C LEU A 144 7.19 -4.11 -1.88
N GLY A 145 7.13 -2.91 -1.33
CA GLY A 145 6.00 -1.99 -1.46
C GLY A 145 6.45 -0.61 -1.92
N ARG A 146 5.68 0.00 -2.84
CA ARG A 146 5.87 1.40 -3.26
C ARG A 146 4.58 2.18 -3.14
N ARG A 147 4.69 3.39 -2.63
CA ARG A 147 3.56 4.31 -2.42
C ARG A 147 3.68 5.53 -3.29
N SER A 148 2.56 5.90 -3.88
CA SER A 148 2.42 7.12 -4.68
C SER A 148 1.19 7.89 -4.23
N GLN A 149 1.21 9.20 -4.38
CA GLN A 149 0.09 10.06 -4.01
C GLN A 149 -0.15 11.14 -5.06
N LYS A 150 -1.37 11.61 -5.14
CA LYS A 150 -1.79 12.74 -5.97
C LYS A 150 -2.57 13.73 -5.11
N ALA A 151 -2.32 15.02 -5.28
CA ALA A 151 -2.88 16.04 -4.38
C ALA A 151 -4.30 16.49 -4.76
N ALA A 152 -4.64 16.49 -6.05
CA ALA A 152 -5.92 17.01 -6.53
C ALA A 152 -6.46 16.23 -7.75
N PRO A 153 -7.55 15.44 -7.61
CA PRO A 153 -8.12 15.02 -6.32
C PRO A 153 -7.11 14.24 -5.50
N TYR A 154 -7.33 14.16 -4.18
CA TYR A 154 -6.45 13.40 -3.31
C TYR A 154 -6.61 11.91 -3.56
N GLU A 155 -5.57 11.27 -4.05
CA GLU A 155 -5.54 9.82 -4.31
C GLU A 155 -4.25 9.22 -3.77
N ASN A 156 -4.32 7.97 -3.27
CA ASN A 156 -3.14 7.20 -2.87
C ASN A 156 -3.10 5.89 -3.62
N GLY A 157 -1.97 5.63 -4.29
CA GLY A 157 -1.66 4.37 -4.92
C GLY A 157 -0.61 3.59 -4.12
N LEU A 158 -0.81 2.29 -3.97
CA LEU A 158 0.16 1.40 -3.37
C LEU A 158 0.26 0.10 -4.18
N SER A 159 1.47 -0.22 -4.62
CA SER A 159 1.79 -1.52 -5.19
C SER A 159 2.61 -2.34 -4.19
N ARG A 160 2.26 -3.61 -4.04
CA ARG A 160 2.98 -4.58 -3.21
C ARG A 160 3.23 -5.84 -4.00
N ILE A 161 4.42 -6.41 -3.84
CA ILE A 161 4.78 -7.67 -4.45
C ILE A 161 5.50 -8.51 -3.42
N ARG A 162 5.12 -9.78 -3.37
CA ARG A 162 5.77 -10.80 -2.55
C ARG A 162 6.10 -12.01 -3.41
N VAL A 163 7.28 -12.55 -3.23
CA VAL A 163 7.71 -13.80 -3.84
C VAL A 163 8.00 -14.78 -2.72
N TYR A 164 7.39 -15.94 -2.81
CA TYR A 164 7.51 -17.03 -1.85
C TYR A 164 8.34 -18.18 -2.42
N THR A 165 8.77 -19.09 -1.56
CA THR A 165 9.47 -20.33 -1.96
C THR A 165 8.59 -21.27 -2.77
N ASP A 166 7.27 -21.24 -2.53
CA ASP A 166 6.31 -22.15 -3.12
C ASP A 166 4.90 -21.56 -3.23
N THR A 167 4.10 -22.17 -4.05
CA THR A 167 2.69 -21.79 -4.33
C THR A 167 1.79 -21.96 -3.12
N ALA A 168 2.05 -22.96 -2.27
CA ALA A 168 1.20 -23.22 -1.10
C ALA A 168 1.33 -22.07 -0.09
N THR A 169 2.54 -21.58 0.16
CA THR A 169 2.79 -20.41 1.01
C THR A 169 2.12 -19.16 0.45
N ALA A 170 2.19 -18.93 -0.88
CA ALA A 170 1.52 -17.82 -1.53
C ALA A 170 -0.01 -17.93 -1.42
N LYS A 171 -0.57 -19.13 -1.58
CA LYS A 171 -2.01 -19.37 -1.43
C LYS A 171 -2.48 -19.15 0.01
N THR A 172 -1.74 -19.66 1.00
CA THR A 172 -2.03 -19.43 2.42
C THR A 172 -2.05 -17.93 2.75
N PHE A 173 -1.15 -17.13 2.16
CA PHE A 173 -1.19 -15.67 2.35
C PHE A 173 -2.53 -15.06 1.88
N LEU A 174 -3.08 -15.53 0.77
CA LEU A 174 -4.39 -15.07 0.28
C LEU A 174 -5.50 -15.49 1.22
N THR A 175 -5.58 -16.78 1.56
CA THR A 175 -6.63 -17.32 2.43
C THR A 175 -6.66 -16.67 3.81
N ASP A 176 -5.49 -16.41 4.43
CA ASP A 176 -5.43 -15.71 5.73
C ASP A 176 -6.02 -14.30 5.63
N GLY A 177 -5.85 -13.64 4.50
CA GLY A 177 -6.44 -12.34 4.25
C GLY A 177 -7.96 -12.42 4.14
N GLU A 178 -8.46 -13.40 3.40
CA GLU A 178 -9.88 -13.72 3.20
C GLU A 178 -10.59 -13.94 4.52
N ASP A 179 -10.06 -14.84 5.35
CA ASP A 179 -10.57 -15.12 6.68
C ASP A 179 -10.60 -13.86 7.56
N ALA A 180 -9.65 -12.95 7.33
CA ALA A 180 -9.59 -11.70 8.08
C ALA A 180 -10.71 -10.73 7.68
N VAL A 181 -11.08 -10.62 6.39
CA VAL A 181 -12.23 -9.79 5.95
C VAL A 181 -13.53 -10.37 6.49
N GLY A 182 -13.74 -11.67 6.33
CA GLY A 182 -14.92 -12.35 6.83
C GLY A 182 -15.15 -12.17 8.34
N ARG A 183 -14.05 -12.18 9.11
CA ARG A 183 -14.08 -12.00 10.55
C ARG A 183 -14.19 -10.53 10.98
N CYS A 184 -13.56 -9.61 10.26
CA CYS A 184 -13.38 -8.22 10.63
C CYS A 184 -13.76 -7.28 9.47
N PRO A 185 -15.06 -7.06 9.20
CA PRO A 185 -15.51 -6.11 8.19
C PRO A 185 -15.17 -4.65 8.56
N ASP A 186 -14.91 -4.39 9.84
CA ASP A 186 -14.39 -3.13 10.35
C ASP A 186 -13.04 -3.37 11.02
N GLN A 187 -12.04 -2.58 10.65
CA GLN A 187 -10.67 -2.72 11.12
C GLN A 187 -10.12 -1.36 11.56
N ARG A 188 -9.05 -1.39 12.37
CA ARG A 188 -8.42 -0.16 12.89
C ARG A 188 -6.90 -0.27 12.99
N ASP A 189 -6.24 0.86 12.76
CA ASP A 189 -4.82 1.08 13.04
C ASP A 189 -4.64 2.48 13.62
N GLY A 190 -4.37 2.56 14.92
CA GLY A 190 -4.39 3.84 15.65
C GLY A 190 -5.73 4.55 15.49
N GLU A 191 -5.70 5.74 14.91
CA GLU A 191 -6.90 6.56 14.66
C GLU A 191 -7.59 6.21 13.33
N ALA A 192 -6.89 5.60 12.40
CA ALA A 192 -7.47 5.19 11.12
C ALA A 192 -8.45 4.02 11.30
N ARG A 193 -9.56 4.09 10.58
CA ARG A 193 -10.60 3.06 10.60
C ARG A 193 -10.99 2.68 9.18
N TRP A 194 -10.93 1.39 8.90
CA TRP A 194 -11.49 0.80 7.70
C TRP A 194 -12.86 0.26 8.03
N LYS A 195 -13.87 0.67 7.30
CA LYS A 195 -15.28 0.31 7.51
C LYS A 195 -15.87 -0.26 6.25
N ASP A 196 -16.95 -1.02 6.44
CA ASP A 196 -17.71 -1.60 5.33
C ASP A 196 -16.82 -2.40 4.38
N ILE A 197 -15.77 -3.05 4.93
CA ILE A 197 -14.88 -3.89 4.14
C ILE A 197 -15.68 -5.07 3.63
N ARG A 198 -15.70 -5.22 2.32
CA ARG A 198 -16.40 -6.32 1.68
C ARG A 198 -15.65 -6.82 0.46
N GLU A 199 -15.82 -8.07 0.23
CA GLU A 199 -15.43 -8.72 -0.99
C GLU A 199 -16.32 -8.24 -2.15
N THR A 200 -15.70 -8.14 -3.32
CA THR A 200 -16.42 -7.83 -4.56
C THR A 200 -16.03 -8.83 -5.63
N THR A 201 -16.84 -8.94 -6.66
CA THR A 201 -16.48 -9.76 -7.82
C THR A 201 -15.16 -9.28 -8.40
N PRO A 202 -14.13 -10.13 -8.48
CA PRO A 202 -12.87 -9.76 -9.12
C PRO A 202 -13.09 -9.36 -10.58
N PRO A 203 -12.30 -8.41 -11.11
CA PRO A 203 -12.34 -8.08 -12.52
C PRO A 203 -11.84 -9.26 -13.38
N ASP A 204 -12.28 -9.30 -14.64
CA ASP A 204 -11.80 -10.31 -15.60
C ASP A 204 -10.38 -9.94 -16.11
N LEU A 205 -9.38 -10.18 -15.26
CA LEU A 205 -7.98 -10.01 -15.59
C LEU A 205 -7.33 -11.36 -15.88
N THR A 206 -6.96 -11.59 -17.13
CA THR A 206 -6.36 -12.85 -17.55
C THR A 206 -4.95 -13.05 -17.02
N GLY A 207 -4.57 -14.32 -16.81
CA GLY A 207 -3.20 -14.73 -16.49
C GLY A 207 -2.84 -14.67 -15.00
N PHE A 208 -3.83 -14.63 -14.13
CA PHE A 208 -3.70 -14.92 -12.71
C PHE A 208 -4.23 -16.33 -12.40
N ASP A 209 -3.61 -17.01 -11.45
CA ASP A 209 -4.09 -18.31 -10.94
C ASP A 209 -5.24 -18.10 -9.94
N ASP A 210 -5.12 -17.05 -9.10
CA ASP A 210 -6.15 -16.57 -8.18
C ASP A 210 -6.19 -15.05 -8.25
N LEU A 211 -7.39 -14.50 -8.19
CA LEU A 211 -7.64 -13.05 -8.21
C LEU A 211 -8.69 -12.69 -7.17
N ALA A 212 -8.39 -11.67 -6.41
CA ALA A 212 -9.17 -11.23 -5.27
C ALA A 212 -9.48 -9.73 -5.37
N SER A 213 -10.70 -9.33 -4.97
CA SER A 213 -11.13 -7.93 -4.96
C SER A 213 -11.83 -7.58 -3.66
N GLU A 214 -11.38 -6.51 -3.03
CA GLU A 214 -11.92 -5.94 -1.81
C GLU A 214 -12.16 -4.44 -1.98
N GLN A 215 -13.19 -3.93 -1.36
CA GLN A 215 -13.45 -2.50 -1.27
C GLN A 215 -14.00 -2.13 0.10
N GLY A 216 -13.88 -0.85 0.44
CA GLY A 216 -14.38 -0.31 1.70
C GLY A 216 -14.19 1.19 1.80
N THR A 217 -14.32 1.69 3.02
CA THR A 217 -14.13 3.10 3.36
C THR A 217 -13.04 3.23 4.42
N LEU A 218 -12.01 4.01 4.12
CA LEU A 218 -11.03 4.45 5.10
C LEU A 218 -11.49 5.78 5.69
N VAL A 219 -11.76 5.79 6.98
CA VAL A 219 -12.07 7.01 7.74
C VAL A 219 -10.79 7.49 8.40
N THR A 220 -10.38 8.70 8.07
CA THR A 220 -9.24 9.37 8.69
C THR A 220 -9.72 10.59 9.44
N TYR A 221 -9.02 10.94 10.50
CA TYR A 221 -9.34 12.11 11.30
C TYR A 221 -8.21 13.13 11.15
N SER A 222 -8.59 14.37 10.81
CA SER A 222 -7.68 15.49 10.77
C SER A 222 -8.38 16.70 11.36
N ASP A 223 -7.71 17.37 12.29
CA ASP A 223 -8.20 18.58 12.95
C ASP A 223 -9.64 18.44 13.49
N GLY A 224 -9.97 17.25 14.01
CA GLY A 224 -11.28 16.89 14.52
C GLY A 224 -12.35 16.63 13.46
N SER A 225 -12.01 16.70 12.18
CA SER A 225 -12.92 16.37 11.07
C SER A 225 -12.63 14.98 10.54
N ALA A 226 -13.69 14.18 10.33
CA ALA A 226 -13.61 12.90 9.65
C ALA A 226 -13.64 13.11 8.14
N ALA A 227 -12.80 12.38 7.41
CA ALA A 227 -12.86 12.28 5.96
C ALA A 227 -13.06 10.82 5.56
N ASP A 228 -14.09 10.57 4.76
CA ASP A 228 -14.35 9.27 4.17
C ASP A 228 -13.59 9.15 2.84
N ILE A 229 -12.75 8.13 2.75
CA ILE A 229 -11.93 7.84 1.57
C ILE A 229 -12.34 6.46 1.07
N ARG A 230 -12.81 6.37 -0.16
CA ARG A 230 -13.09 5.08 -0.80
C ARG A 230 -11.80 4.40 -1.19
N TYR A 231 -11.77 3.08 -1.12
CA TYR A 231 -10.64 2.31 -1.64
C TYR A 231 -11.07 1.04 -2.35
N VAL A 232 -10.21 0.61 -3.26
CA VAL A 232 -10.24 -0.70 -3.91
C VAL A 232 -8.87 -1.35 -3.72
N LEU A 233 -8.87 -2.61 -3.33
CA LEU A 233 -7.69 -3.44 -3.19
C LEU A 233 -7.88 -4.69 -4.04
N LEU A 234 -6.98 -4.90 -4.99
CA LEU A 234 -6.95 -6.08 -5.84
C LEU A 234 -5.69 -6.88 -5.52
N THR A 235 -5.85 -8.18 -5.34
CA THR A 235 -4.72 -9.07 -5.09
C THR A 235 -4.76 -10.22 -6.09
N GLY A 236 -3.67 -10.38 -6.85
CA GLY A 236 -3.51 -11.46 -7.81
C GLY A 236 -2.33 -12.36 -7.46
N ARG A 237 -2.48 -13.67 -7.70
CA ARG A 237 -1.43 -14.67 -7.53
C ARG A 237 -1.07 -15.30 -8.87
N ILE A 238 0.23 -15.50 -9.08
CA ILE A 238 0.79 -16.30 -10.19
C ILE A 238 1.88 -17.19 -9.60
N GLY A 239 1.63 -18.49 -9.52
CA GLY A 239 2.53 -19.44 -8.88
C GLY A 239 2.82 -19.01 -7.43
N ALA A 240 4.09 -18.78 -7.13
CA ALA A 240 4.57 -18.37 -5.82
C ALA A 240 4.65 -16.82 -5.64
N THR A 241 4.15 -16.04 -6.60
CA THR A 241 4.18 -14.58 -6.54
C THR A 241 2.79 -14.02 -6.27
N VAL A 242 2.70 -13.13 -5.30
CA VAL A 242 1.50 -12.36 -4.97
C VAL A 242 1.74 -10.89 -5.27
N MET A 243 0.83 -10.27 -6.00
CA MET A 243 0.82 -8.86 -6.33
C MET A 243 -0.44 -8.22 -5.79
N THR A 244 -0.30 -7.02 -5.22
CA THR A 244 -1.45 -6.26 -4.72
C THR A 244 -1.38 -4.85 -5.26
N SER A 245 -2.46 -4.37 -5.87
CA SER A 245 -2.70 -2.96 -6.17
C SER A 245 -3.77 -2.43 -5.22
N TYR A 246 -3.52 -1.28 -4.65
CA TYR A 246 -4.46 -0.55 -3.81
C TYR A 246 -4.53 0.89 -4.34
N LEU A 247 -5.73 1.36 -4.56
CA LEU A 247 -5.97 2.76 -4.90
C LEU A 247 -7.10 3.30 -4.04
N SER A 248 -6.91 4.52 -3.53
CA SER A 248 -7.91 5.19 -2.70
C SER A 248 -8.03 6.66 -3.04
N GLY A 249 -9.21 7.23 -2.79
CA GLY A 249 -9.51 8.62 -3.05
C GLY A 249 -10.90 9.01 -2.55
N PRO A 250 -11.34 10.26 -2.78
CA PRO A 250 -12.64 10.71 -2.35
C PRO A 250 -13.77 9.97 -3.10
N PRO A 251 -15.00 9.92 -2.54
CA PRO A 251 -16.11 9.16 -3.11
C PRO A 251 -16.45 9.51 -4.57
N GLU A 252 -16.21 10.76 -4.98
CA GLU A 252 -16.53 11.26 -6.32
C GLU A 252 -15.73 10.60 -7.44
N VAL A 253 -14.58 9.97 -7.11
CA VAL A 253 -13.69 9.28 -8.05
C VAL A 253 -13.70 7.76 -7.89
N GLU A 254 -14.69 7.18 -7.22
CA GLU A 254 -14.72 5.73 -6.90
C GLU A 254 -14.56 4.84 -8.15
N GLN A 255 -15.23 5.18 -9.26
CA GLN A 255 -15.08 4.42 -10.51
C GLN A 255 -13.66 4.50 -11.09
N GLN A 256 -13.03 5.69 -11.00
CA GLN A 256 -11.65 5.89 -11.46
C GLN A 256 -10.65 5.11 -10.58
N ILE A 257 -10.92 5.06 -9.27
CA ILE A 257 -10.13 4.27 -8.31
C ILE A 257 -10.18 2.79 -8.70
N ARG A 258 -11.35 2.26 -9.00
CA ARG A 258 -11.52 0.86 -9.41
C ARG A 258 -10.73 0.57 -10.68
N GLN A 259 -10.97 1.33 -11.75
CA GLN A 259 -10.27 1.15 -13.02
C GLN A 259 -8.74 1.31 -12.86
N GLY A 260 -8.30 2.30 -12.12
CA GLY A 260 -6.87 2.52 -11.86
C GLY A 260 -6.22 1.38 -11.08
N ALA A 261 -6.93 0.75 -10.14
CA ALA A 261 -6.43 -0.43 -9.42
C ALA A 261 -6.32 -1.66 -10.35
N GLU A 262 -7.28 -1.83 -11.27
CA GLU A 262 -7.28 -2.89 -12.29
C GLU A 262 -6.12 -2.73 -13.27
N ASP A 263 -5.96 -1.54 -13.84
CA ASP A 263 -4.87 -1.20 -14.76
C ASP A 263 -3.49 -1.39 -14.09
N ALA A 264 -3.39 -0.98 -12.82
CA ALA A 264 -2.17 -1.13 -12.03
C ALA A 264 -1.80 -2.60 -11.83
N LEU A 265 -2.76 -3.46 -11.45
CA LEU A 265 -2.52 -4.89 -11.26
C LEU A 265 -2.16 -5.58 -12.57
N ALA A 266 -2.85 -5.26 -13.67
CA ALA A 266 -2.54 -5.76 -14.99
C ALA A 266 -1.13 -5.36 -15.45
N LEU A 267 -0.73 -4.11 -15.19
CA LEU A 267 0.61 -3.62 -15.51
C LEU A 267 1.70 -4.35 -14.69
N MET A 268 1.47 -4.57 -13.39
CA MET A 268 2.39 -5.35 -12.56
C MET A 268 2.58 -6.76 -13.12
N ARG A 269 1.48 -7.40 -13.52
CA ARG A 269 1.51 -8.72 -14.16
C ARG A 269 2.32 -8.74 -15.45
N SER A 270 2.13 -7.73 -16.31
CA SER A 270 2.82 -7.65 -17.60
C SER A 270 4.34 -7.53 -17.48
N ARG A 271 4.83 -7.02 -16.34
CA ARG A 271 6.26 -6.87 -16.03
C ARG A 271 6.90 -8.12 -15.45
N LEU A 272 6.10 -9.13 -15.08
CA LEU A 272 6.67 -10.41 -14.69
C LEU A 272 7.26 -11.11 -15.90
N PRO A 273 8.36 -11.88 -15.73
CA PRO A 273 8.95 -12.67 -16.80
C PRO A 273 7.89 -13.57 -17.45
N GLN A 274 7.73 -13.43 -18.76
CA GLN A 274 6.92 -14.34 -19.55
C GLN A 274 7.66 -15.70 -19.63
N ARG A 275 6.94 -16.79 -19.47
CA ARG A 275 7.47 -18.16 -19.65
C ARG A 275 7.13 -18.69 -20.99
#